data_7d16d6f2db25d48c1d13822984d2b8eb
#
_entry.id   7d16d6f2db25d48c1d13822984d2b8eb
#
_cell.length_a   1.000
_cell.length_b   1.000
_cell.length_c   1.000
_cell.angle_alpha   90.00
_cell.angle_beta   90.00
_cell.angle_gamma   90.00
#
_symmetry.space_group_name_H-M   'P 1'
#
loop_
_entity.id
_entity.type
_entity.pdbx_description
1 polymer ?
#
loop_
_entity_poly.entity_id
_entity_poly.type
_entity_poly.pdbx_seq_one_letter_code
_entity_poly.pdbx_strand_id
1 'polypeptide(L)'
;MVYDVAIVGAGPAGLHAAKWSAKKGLKVILIEKRKDISKITRYCSEHIILDEGYNGDTVKVDSEKGKIISIANGFEVDYKGGLCPVTDKYYYSPSRRAVHFAWPDRRPFAYKYDKGELLRGLLEECLALKVTFQNETTSYDASDSPQGVELKCVSKGKKFRINAQKLIIADGCNTRLGQAMGFNRDRGYMGFALCEAFYMSGVKEYSPSEWRGWWGRVYGSNLAPLMGTGPAGHFEEWADVIMLGSPKDLPEKVFEFFTKKSPLAYMFENAKIEEKYSCAVKAFTPLKTPYRGNVLVIGDSAAFIEVQAQGALSCGFRAAEAITRELNGEKGFAEYTDWWLKSFEFHAEGVMRVTQGYALIPTYEDDEVDYLFSLCEGITLPGTWSQYNSPKYMWDTILRDPEKIKRERPAVFEKIKKVRSMSLGESI
;
A
#
# COMPACT_ATOMS: atom_id res chain seq x y z
N MET A 1 34.16 -11.76 -0.35
CA MET A 1 33.15 -12.81 -0.58
C MET A 1 32.13 -12.20 -1.54
N VAL A 2 31.82 -12.88 -2.64
CA VAL A 2 30.84 -12.40 -3.64
C VAL A 2 29.53 -13.16 -3.42
N TYR A 3 28.41 -12.44 -3.41
CA TYR A 3 27.06 -13.00 -3.40
C TYR A 3 26.50 -13.12 -4.81
N ASP A 4 25.59 -14.06 -5.04
CA ASP A 4 24.87 -14.12 -6.31
C ASP A 4 23.88 -12.95 -6.40
N VAL A 5 23.19 -12.63 -5.28
CA VAL A 5 22.29 -11.49 -5.19
C VAL A 5 22.41 -10.76 -3.86
N ALA A 6 22.50 -9.43 -3.92
CA ALA A 6 22.29 -8.54 -2.81
C ALA A 6 20.88 -7.93 -2.88
N ILE A 7 20.19 -7.87 -1.75
CA ILE A 7 18.83 -7.34 -1.67
C ILE A 7 18.81 -6.24 -0.60
N VAL A 8 18.33 -5.05 -0.94
CA VAL A 8 18.26 -3.90 -0.04
C VAL A 8 16.81 -3.61 0.33
N GLY A 9 16.52 -3.74 1.64
CA GLY A 9 15.21 -3.56 2.23
C GLY A 9 14.54 -4.87 2.63
N ALA A 10 14.30 -5.07 3.94
CA ALA A 10 13.61 -6.23 4.50
C ALA A 10 12.12 -5.94 4.73
N GLY A 11 11.43 -5.35 3.75
CA GLY A 11 9.98 -5.34 3.62
C GLY A 11 9.46 -6.64 3.00
N PRO A 12 8.13 -6.79 2.81
CA PRO A 12 7.57 -8.02 2.24
C PRO A 12 8.20 -8.41 0.90
N ALA A 13 8.43 -7.45 -0.01
CA ALA A 13 9.05 -7.71 -1.31
C ALA A 13 10.50 -8.23 -1.18
N GLY A 14 11.33 -7.56 -0.36
CA GLY A 14 12.74 -7.94 -0.22
C GLY A 14 12.93 -9.27 0.52
N LEU A 15 12.16 -9.52 1.60
CA LEU A 15 12.19 -10.80 2.31
C LEU A 15 11.73 -11.95 1.40
N HIS A 16 10.66 -11.74 0.65
CA HIS A 16 10.15 -12.79 -0.23
C HIS A 16 11.09 -13.06 -1.41
N ALA A 17 11.74 -12.01 -1.95
CA ALA A 17 12.81 -12.17 -2.94
C ALA A 17 14.00 -12.95 -2.34
N ALA A 18 14.41 -12.66 -1.11
CA ALA A 18 15.49 -13.36 -0.44
C ALA A 18 15.17 -14.84 -0.20
N LYS A 19 13.96 -15.12 0.33
CA LYS A 19 13.46 -16.48 0.55
C LYS A 19 13.51 -17.31 -0.74
N TRP A 20 12.92 -16.80 -1.82
CA TRP A 20 12.82 -17.55 -3.08
C TRP A 20 14.14 -17.65 -3.84
N SER A 21 14.99 -16.63 -3.78
CA SER A 21 16.36 -16.72 -4.32
C SER A 21 17.17 -17.79 -3.60
N ALA A 22 17.09 -17.85 -2.27
CA ALA A 22 17.78 -18.88 -1.48
C ALA A 22 17.20 -20.30 -1.75
N LYS A 23 15.87 -20.43 -1.90
CA LYS A 23 15.24 -21.71 -2.32
C LYS A 23 15.73 -22.20 -3.67
N LYS A 24 16.14 -21.30 -4.59
CA LYS A 24 16.74 -21.64 -5.87
C LYS A 24 18.26 -21.91 -5.77
N GLY A 25 18.82 -21.96 -4.57
CA GLY A 25 20.23 -22.28 -4.30
C GLY A 25 21.18 -21.09 -4.44
N LEU A 26 20.69 -19.87 -4.59
CA LEU A 26 21.52 -18.68 -4.69
C LEU A 26 22.09 -18.27 -3.34
N LYS A 27 23.30 -17.73 -3.34
CA LYS A 27 23.94 -17.12 -2.18
C LYS A 27 23.47 -15.69 -2.01
N VAL A 28 22.58 -15.48 -1.02
CA VAL A 28 21.85 -14.24 -0.82
C VAL A 28 22.38 -13.46 0.37
N ILE A 29 22.50 -12.12 0.21
CA ILE A 29 22.61 -11.19 1.33
C ILE A 29 21.42 -10.24 1.32
N LEU A 30 20.72 -10.09 2.47
CA LEU A 30 19.63 -9.17 2.70
C LEU A 30 20.10 -8.08 3.66
N ILE A 31 19.98 -6.81 3.24
CA ILE A 31 20.47 -5.64 3.97
C ILE A 31 19.28 -4.81 4.42
N GLU A 32 19.25 -4.46 5.72
CA GLU A 32 18.18 -3.68 6.32
C GLU A 32 18.73 -2.65 7.30
N LYS A 33 18.19 -1.44 7.28
CA LYS A 33 18.59 -0.34 8.17
C LYS A 33 18.09 -0.49 9.62
N ARG A 34 16.95 -1.15 9.82
CA ARG A 34 16.35 -1.37 11.15
C ARG A 34 17.10 -2.48 11.87
N LYS A 35 17.13 -2.39 13.21
CA LYS A 35 17.66 -3.44 14.08
C LYS A 35 16.70 -4.62 14.14
N ASP A 36 15.42 -4.33 14.30
CA ASP A 36 14.33 -5.29 14.41
C ASP A 36 13.25 -4.93 13.38
N ILE A 37 13.02 -5.81 12.41
CA ILE A 37 12.06 -5.56 11.33
C ILE A 37 10.61 -5.80 11.74
N SER A 38 10.39 -6.59 12.80
CA SER A 38 9.05 -6.87 13.31
C SER A 38 8.44 -5.68 14.06
N LYS A 39 9.28 -4.77 14.55
CA LYS A 39 8.82 -3.51 15.14
C LYS A 39 8.45 -2.53 14.03
N ILE A 40 7.16 -2.39 13.81
CA ILE A 40 6.63 -1.47 12.80
C ILE A 40 6.84 -0.04 13.32
N THR A 41 7.51 0.79 12.51
CA THR A 41 7.80 2.21 12.81
C THR A 41 7.19 3.15 11.79
N ARG A 42 6.60 2.59 10.75
CA ARG A 42 5.97 3.32 9.66
C ARG A 42 4.59 2.76 9.43
N TYR A 43 3.58 3.63 9.39
CA TYR A 43 2.21 3.21 9.10
C TYR A 43 2.11 2.43 7.79
N CYS A 44 1.28 1.43 7.80
CA CYS A 44 0.83 0.63 6.67
C CYS A 44 -0.63 0.27 6.97
N SER A 45 -1.49 0.28 5.97
CA SER A 45 -2.90 -0.09 6.16
C SER A 45 -3.11 -1.56 6.58
N GLU A 46 -2.09 -2.40 6.37
CA GLU A 46 -2.03 -3.80 6.83
C GLU A 46 -3.22 -4.65 6.36
N HIS A 47 -3.56 -4.54 5.08
CA HIS A 47 -4.62 -5.35 4.47
C HIS A 47 -4.08 -6.35 3.46
N ILE A 48 -4.58 -7.59 3.56
CA ILE A 48 -4.53 -8.58 2.49
C ILE A 48 -5.83 -8.44 1.71
N ILE A 49 -5.73 -8.06 0.44
CA ILE A 49 -6.87 -7.74 -0.42
C ILE A 49 -7.25 -8.99 -1.22
N LEU A 50 -8.54 -9.30 -1.25
CA LEU A 50 -9.07 -10.51 -1.88
C LEU A 50 -9.72 -10.25 -3.25
N ASP A 51 -9.66 -9.00 -3.73
CA ASP A 51 -10.12 -8.68 -5.08
C ASP A 51 -9.38 -9.53 -6.12
N GLU A 52 -10.11 -10.18 -7.02
CA GLU A 52 -9.55 -11.05 -8.05
C GLU A 52 -8.68 -10.26 -9.02
N GLY A 53 -7.48 -10.77 -9.28
CA GLY A 53 -6.50 -10.16 -10.19
C GLY A 53 -5.84 -8.88 -9.65
N TYR A 54 -6.14 -8.44 -8.42
CA TYR A 54 -5.61 -7.21 -7.87
C TYR A 54 -4.09 -7.27 -7.72
N ASN A 55 -3.39 -6.29 -8.30
CA ASN A 55 -1.93 -6.24 -8.34
C ASN A 55 -1.28 -7.52 -8.91
N GLY A 56 -1.92 -8.11 -9.94
CA GLY A 56 -1.43 -9.30 -10.65
C GLY A 56 -1.55 -10.59 -9.86
N ASP A 57 -2.38 -10.60 -8.84
CA ASP A 57 -2.61 -11.79 -8.03
C ASP A 57 -4.09 -11.99 -7.68
N THR A 58 -4.42 -13.20 -7.32
CA THR A 58 -5.67 -13.58 -6.66
C THR A 58 -5.25 -14.32 -5.39
N VAL A 59 -5.55 -13.72 -4.25
CA VAL A 59 -5.11 -14.25 -2.96
C VAL A 59 -6.25 -14.95 -2.24
N LYS A 60 -5.94 -16.09 -1.64
CA LYS A 60 -6.80 -16.76 -0.64
C LYS A 60 -6.11 -16.75 0.71
N VAL A 61 -6.91 -16.64 1.75
CA VAL A 61 -6.47 -16.76 3.14
C VAL A 61 -7.08 -18.02 3.72
N ASP A 62 -6.24 -18.94 4.18
CA ASP A 62 -6.63 -20.11 4.97
C ASP A 62 -6.26 -19.81 6.43
N SER A 63 -7.22 -19.26 7.17
CA SER A 63 -7.02 -18.85 8.56
C SER A 63 -6.82 -20.03 9.51
N GLU A 64 -7.37 -21.21 9.18
CA GLU A 64 -7.20 -22.41 10.00
C GLU A 64 -5.77 -22.95 9.90
N LYS A 65 -5.18 -22.90 8.71
CA LYS A 65 -3.80 -23.34 8.49
C LYS A 65 -2.77 -22.21 8.63
N GLY A 66 -3.21 -20.98 8.85
CA GLY A 66 -2.32 -19.82 8.92
C GLY A 66 -1.57 -19.58 7.60
N LYS A 67 -2.26 -19.59 6.47
CA LYS A 67 -1.64 -19.43 5.15
C LYS A 67 -2.24 -18.31 4.33
N ILE A 68 -1.37 -17.56 3.67
CA ILE A 68 -1.71 -16.63 2.60
C ILE A 68 -1.28 -17.28 1.28
N ILE A 69 -2.22 -17.54 0.40
CA ILE A 69 -2.01 -18.34 -0.82
C ILE A 69 -2.17 -17.47 -2.04
N SER A 70 -1.12 -17.35 -2.83
CA SER A 70 -1.15 -16.71 -4.14
C SER A 70 -1.59 -17.71 -5.20
N ILE A 71 -2.73 -17.48 -5.82
CA ILE A 71 -3.27 -18.36 -6.86
C ILE A 71 -2.57 -18.12 -8.19
N ALA A 72 -2.38 -16.84 -8.56
CA ALA A 72 -1.80 -16.49 -9.87
C ALA A 72 -0.30 -16.77 -9.96
N ASN A 73 0.44 -16.69 -8.84
CA ASN A 73 1.89 -16.91 -8.83
C ASN A 73 2.29 -18.27 -8.25
N GLY A 74 1.37 -19.02 -7.63
CA GLY A 74 1.60 -20.41 -7.18
C GLY A 74 2.52 -20.52 -5.96
N PHE A 75 2.51 -19.53 -5.04
CA PHE A 75 3.26 -19.60 -3.80
C PHE A 75 2.35 -19.52 -2.57
N GLU A 76 2.87 -19.96 -1.44
CA GLU A 76 2.24 -19.83 -0.12
C GLU A 76 3.20 -19.13 0.85
N VAL A 77 2.60 -18.38 1.78
CA VAL A 77 3.30 -17.76 2.91
C VAL A 77 2.67 -18.26 4.20
N ASP A 78 3.49 -18.82 5.08
CA ASP A 78 3.07 -19.18 6.43
C ASP A 78 2.92 -17.88 7.25
N TYR A 79 1.75 -17.71 7.86
CA TYR A 79 1.42 -16.54 8.66
C TYR A 79 0.82 -16.97 9.99
N LYS A 80 1.46 -16.55 11.09
CA LYS A 80 1.09 -16.98 12.46
C LYS A 80 0.36 -15.89 13.25
N GLY A 81 0.21 -14.68 12.69
CA GLY A 81 -0.51 -13.59 13.35
C GLY A 81 -2.02 -13.72 13.26
N GLY A 82 -2.74 -12.87 13.95
CA GLY A 82 -4.18 -12.76 13.85
C GLY A 82 -4.63 -12.19 12.51
N LEU A 83 -5.88 -12.43 12.15
CA LEU A 83 -6.52 -11.95 10.93
C LEU A 83 -7.90 -11.40 11.28
N CYS A 84 -8.14 -10.11 11.05
CA CYS A 84 -9.45 -9.50 11.23
C CYS A 84 -10.14 -9.39 9.85
N PRO A 85 -11.27 -10.09 9.63
CA PRO A 85 -11.97 -10.03 8.35
C PRO A 85 -12.64 -8.65 8.17
N VAL A 86 -12.58 -8.10 6.96
CA VAL A 86 -13.32 -6.90 6.57
C VAL A 86 -14.43 -7.32 5.62
N THR A 87 -15.68 -7.19 6.08
CA THR A 87 -16.88 -7.61 5.35
C THR A 87 -17.70 -6.42 4.85
N ASP A 88 -17.48 -5.25 5.44
CA ASP A 88 -18.21 -4.03 5.14
C ASP A 88 -17.26 -2.84 5.03
N LYS A 89 -17.50 -2.00 4.04
CA LYS A 89 -16.83 -0.71 3.90
C LYS A 89 -17.86 0.37 3.62
N TYR A 90 -17.79 1.43 4.40
CA TYR A 90 -18.67 2.58 4.27
C TYR A 90 -17.89 3.85 3.98
N TYR A 91 -18.40 4.64 3.06
CA TYR A 91 -18.03 6.03 2.92
C TYR A 91 -19.23 6.88 3.38
N TYR A 92 -18.99 7.81 4.27
CA TYR A 92 -20.00 8.70 4.81
C TYR A 92 -19.80 10.14 4.31
N SER A 93 -20.87 10.76 3.85
CA SER A 93 -20.90 12.19 3.52
C SER A 93 -21.05 13.06 4.78
N PRO A 94 -21.00 14.40 4.67
CA PRO A 94 -21.20 15.32 5.80
C PRO A 94 -22.50 15.09 6.58
N SER A 95 -23.60 14.80 5.90
CA SER A 95 -24.89 14.47 6.54
C SER A 95 -25.05 12.97 6.87
N ARG A 96 -23.94 12.21 6.83
CA ARG A 96 -23.87 10.77 7.13
C ARG A 96 -24.64 9.87 6.13
N ARG A 97 -24.88 10.33 4.90
CA ARG A 97 -25.32 9.43 3.82
C ARG A 97 -24.21 8.44 3.51
N ALA A 98 -24.56 7.17 3.31
CA ALA A 98 -23.60 6.10 3.17
C ALA A 98 -23.48 5.59 1.72
N VAL A 99 -22.27 5.43 1.24
CA VAL A 99 -21.93 4.52 0.13
C VAL A 99 -21.40 3.25 0.75
N HIS A 100 -22.09 2.13 0.54
CA HIS A 100 -21.84 0.86 1.18
C HIS A 100 -21.29 -0.16 0.20
N PHE A 101 -20.20 -0.84 0.58
CA PHE A 101 -19.57 -1.94 -0.15
C PHE A 101 -19.63 -3.20 0.69
N ALA A 102 -20.24 -4.26 0.19
CA ALA A 102 -20.27 -5.59 0.81
C ALA A 102 -20.64 -6.64 -0.22
N TRP A 103 -20.30 -7.89 0.04
CA TRP A 103 -20.87 -9.03 -0.68
C TRP A 103 -22.21 -9.44 -0.07
N PRO A 104 -23.17 -9.95 -0.86
CA PRO A 104 -24.48 -10.39 -0.33
C PRO A 104 -24.36 -11.47 0.74
N ASP A 105 -23.36 -12.34 0.63
CA ASP A 105 -23.08 -13.43 1.56
C ASP A 105 -22.17 -13.02 2.73
N ARG A 106 -21.85 -11.73 2.83
CA ARG A 106 -20.99 -11.16 3.89
C ARG A 106 -19.60 -11.80 3.98
N ARG A 107 -19.14 -12.49 2.93
CA ARG A 107 -17.75 -12.94 2.90
C ARG A 107 -16.78 -11.75 2.94
N PRO A 108 -15.60 -11.91 3.55
CA PRO A 108 -14.60 -10.85 3.56
C PRO A 108 -14.09 -10.55 2.15
N PHE A 109 -13.78 -9.29 1.90
CA PHE A 109 -13.07 -8.83 0.70
C PHE A 109 -11.66 -8.35 1.02
N ALA A 110 -11.30 -8.28 2.31
CA ALA A 110 -9.95 -8.09 2.79
C ALA A 110 -9.79 -8.69 4.19
N TYR A 111 -8.55 -8.91 4.59
CA TYR A 111 -8.18 -9.19 5.98
C TYR A 111 -7.18 -8.16 6.46
N LYS A 112 -7.44 -7.55 7.62
CA LYS A 112 -6.42 -6.83 8.37
C LYS A 112 -5.47 -7.86 8.98
N TYR A 113 -4.15 -7.61 8.94
CA TYR A 113 -3.12 -8.52 9.42
C TYR A 113 -2.04 -7.77 10.20
N ASP A 114 -1.28 -8.45 11.05
CA ASP A 114 -0.10 -7.89 11.72
C ASP A 114 1.12 -7.99 10.81
N LYS A 115 1.59 -6.83 10.35
CA LYS A 115 2.77 -6.74 9.49
C LYS A 115 4.05 -7.18 10.20
N GLY A 116 4.16 -6.94 11.49
CA GLY A 116 5.30 -7.37 12.29
C GLY A 116 5.44 -8.89 12.27
N GLU A 117 4.34 -9.61 12.48
CA GLU A 117 4.30 -11.06 12.42
C GLU A 117 4.64 -11.61 11.02
N LEU A 118 4.10 -10.98 9.96
CA LEU A 118 4.44 -11.36 8.59
C LEU A 118 5.95 -11.23 8.32
N LEU A 119 6.54 -10.10 8.70
CA LEU A 119 7.96 -9.85 8.48
C LEU A 119 8.84 -10.80 9.32
N ARG A 120 8.43 -11.09 10.56
CA ARG A 120 9.12 -12.04 11.43
C ARG A 120 9.14 -13.44 10.83
N GLY A 121 7.97 -13.96 10.41
CA GLY A 121 7.87 -15.28 9.81
C GLY A 121 8.70 -15.41 8.53
N LEU A 122 8.63 -14.42 7.63
CA LEU A 122 9.44 -14.40 6.42
C LEU A 122 10.96 -14.33 6.71
N LEU A 123 11.38 -13.59 7.74
CA LEU A 123 12.78 -13.54 8.14
C LEU A 123 13.25 -14.88 8.71
N GLU A 124 12.44 -15.53 9.56
CA GLU A 124 12.75 -16.86 10.09
C GLU A 124 12.98 -17.86 8.95
N GLU A 125 12.14 -17.86 7.93
CA GLU A 125 12.31 -18.69 6.74
C GLU A 125 13.60 -18.33 5.96
N CYS A 126 13.91 -17.04 5.79
CA CYS A 126 15.16 -16.61 5.17
C CYS A 126 16.39 -17.13 5.92
N LEU A 127 16.40 -17.03 7.24
CA LEU A 127 17.49 -17.49 8.09
C LEU A 127 17.65 -19.02 8.03
N ALA A 128 16.54 -19.77 8.04
CA ALA A 128 16.55 -21.22 7.86
C ALA A 128 17.13 -21.65 6.51
N LEU A 129 16.96 -20.83 5.47
CA LEU A 129 17.56 -21.01 4.13
C LEU A 129 18.98 -20.44 4.01
N LYS A 130 19.60 -20.05 5.13
CA LYS A 130 20.98 -19.53 5.19
C LYS A 130 21.18 -18.20 4.44
N VAL A 131 20.15 -17.40 4.30
CA VAL A 131 20.29 -16.01 3.83
C VAL A 131 21.16 -15.25 4.83
N THR A 132 22.17 -14.55 4.34
CA THR A 132 22.96 -13.63 5.19
C THR A 132 22.12 -12.40 5.47
N PHE A 133 21.69 -12.20 6.72
CA PHE A 133 20.93 -11.03 7.12
C PHE A 133 21.83 -9.99 7.78
N GLN A 134 21.91 -8.80 7.18
CA GLN A 134 22.74 -7.69 7.65
C GLN A 134 21.82 -6.52 8.06
N ASN A 135 21.38 -6.54 9.31
CA ASN A 135 20.57 -5.45 9.90
C ASN A 135 21.44 -4.25 10.34
N GLU A 136 20.81 -3.19 10.86
CA GLU A 136 21.46 -1.93 11.28
C GLU A 136 22.44 -1.39 10.21
N THR A 137 22.13 -1.64 8.93
CA THR A 137 23.00 -1.32 7.80
C THR A 137 22.23 -0.55 6.75
N THR A 138 22.71 0.63 6.42
CA THR A 138 22.17 1.47 5.36
C THR A 138 23.04 1.36 4.11
N SER A 139 22.41 0.99 2.99
CA SER A 139 23.01 1.09 1.66
C SER A 139 22.71 2.48 1.10
N TYR A 140 23.73 3.23 0.73
CA TYR A 140 23.57 4.61 0.31
C TYR A 140 23.96 4.89 -1.14
N ASP A 141 24.67 3.97 -1.79
CA ASP A 141 25.09 4.07 -3.17
C ASP A 141 25.49 2.68 -3.70
N ALA A 142 25.51 2.51 -5.01
CA ALA A 142 26.03 1.32 -5.66
C ALA A 142 26.64 1.65 -7.04
N SER A 143 27.62 0.86 -7.44
CA SER A 143 28.24 0.93 -8.76
C SER A 143 27.95 -0.37 -9.51
N ASP A 144 27.38 -0.27 -10.71
CA ASP A 144 27.08 -1.38 -11.61
C ASP A 144 28.13 -1.49 -12.71
N SER A 145 28.57 -2.70 -13.00
CA SER A 145 29.54 -3.01 -14.04
C SER A 145 29.24 -4.37 -14.67
N PRO A 146 29.88 -4.75 -15.80
CA PRO A 146 29.71 -6.09 -16.40
C PRO A 146 30.10 -7.23 -15.43
N GLN A 147 30.92 -6.97 -14.42
CA GLN A 147 31.38 -7.94 -13.43
C GLN A 147 30.41 -8.10 -12.24
N GLY A 148 29.37 -7.26 -12.15
CA GLY A 148 28.40 -7.25 -11.08
C GLY A 148 28.29 -5.89 -10.40
N VAL A 149 27.74 -5.88 -9.19
CA VAL A 149 27.43 -4.68 -8.41
C VAL A 149 28.29 -4.59 -7.16
N GLU A 150 28.90 -3.43 -6.94
CA GLU A 150 29.51 -3.05 -5.67
C GLU A 150 28.59 -2.13 -4.89
N LEU A 151 28.05 -2.61 -3.81
CA LEU A 151 27.14 -1.87 -2.93
C LEU A 151 27.92 -1.19 -1.79
N LYS A 152 27.71 0.11 -1.59
CA LYS A 152 28.33 0.91 -0.53
C LYS A 152 27.40 1.00 0.66
N CYS A 153 27.88 0.53 1.81
CA CYS A 153 27.11 0.40 3.04
C CYS A 153 27.76 1.13 4.21
N VAL A 154 26.93 1.49 5.18
CA VAL A 154 27.36 1.99 6.48
C VAL A 154 26.58 1.29 7.60
N SER A 155 27.30 0.80 8.62
CA SER A 155 26.73 0.24 9.85
C SER A 155 27.51 0.78 11.03
N LYS A 156 26.79 1.30 12.05
CA LYS A 156 27.39 1.87 13.26
C LYS A 156 28.56 2.85 12.96
N GLY A 157 28.39 3.68 11.93
CA GLY A 157 29.37 4.67 11.47
C GLY A 157 30.54 4.11 10.64
N LYS A 158 30.69 2.78 10.53
CA LYS A 158 31.73 2.16 9.72
C LYS A 158 31.25 1.93 8.30
N LYS A 159 32.01 2.42 7.31
CA LYS A 159 31.75 2.22 5.88
C LYS A 159 32.41 0.93 5.39
N PHE A 160 31.72 0.19 4.55
CA PHE A 160 32.23 -1.04 3.91
C PHE A 160 31.52 -1.27 2.58
N ARG A 161 31.96 -2.28 1.84
CA ARG A 161 31.44 -2.64 0.54
C ARG A 161 30.97 -4.09 0.51
N ILE A 162 29.94 -4.35 -0.26
CA ILE A 162 29.41 -5.69 -0.53
C ILE A 162 29.41 -5.87 -2.04
N ASN A 163 29.93 -7.00 -2.51
CA ASN A 163 29.95 -7.36 -3.92
C ASN A 163 28.93 -8.47 -4.19
N ALA A 164 28.14 -8.31 -5.26
CA ALA A 164 27.18 -9.29 -5.73
C ALA A 164 27.11 -9.30 -7.26
N GLN A 165 26.66 -10.41 -7.84
CA GLN A 165 26.45 -10.47 -9.29
C GLN A 165 25.22 -9.63 -9.69
N LYS A 166 24.16 -9.67 -8.89
CA LYS A 166 22.92 -8.92 -9.12
C LYS A 166 22.49 -8.17 -7.86
N LEU A 167 21.72 -7.08 -8.03
CA LEU A 167 21.15 -6.27 -6.96
C LEU A 167 19.64 -6.16 -7.12
N ILE A 168 18.91 -6.38 -6.02
CA ILE A 168 17.48 -6.04 -5.91
C ILE A 168 17.34 -4.84 -4.97
N ILE A 169 16.69 -3.78 -5.43
CA ILE A 169 16.31 -2.62 -4.63
C ILE A 169 14.83 -2.77 -4.23
N ALA A 170 14.59 -2.95 -2.93
CA ALA A 170 13.26 -3.13 -2.32
C ALA A 170 13.10 -2.20 -1.09
N ASP A 171 13.67 -1.00 -1.14
CA ASP A 171 13.79 -0.06 -0.02
C ASP A 171 12.56 0.85 0.19
N GLY A 172 11.45 0.56 -0.51
CA GLY A 172 10.12 1.15 -0.35
C GLY A 172 9.92 2.45 -1.13
N CYS A 173 8.75 3.08 -0.99
CA CYS A 173 8.30 4.20 -1.83
C CYS A 173 9.24 5.43 -1.82
N ASN A 174 9.99 5.66 -0.75
CA ASN A 174 10.97 6.75 -0.65
C ASN A 174 12.38 6.33 -1.11
N THR A 175 12.48 5.31 -1.93
CA THR A 175 13.68 4.64 -2.43
C THR A 175 14.94 5.52 -2.50
N ARG A 176 15.77 5.46 -1.46
CA ARG A 176 17.00 6.27 -1.39
C ARG A 176 18.09 5.73 -2.28
N LEU A 177 18.25 4.39 -2.29
CA LEU A 177 19.23 3.74 -3.14
C LEU A 177 18.83 3.85 -4.61
N GLY A 178 17.54 3.64 -4.95
CA GLY A 178 17.03 3.83 -6.30
C GLY A 178 17.24 5.25 -6.82
N GLN A 179 17.05 6.24 -5.93
CA GLN A 179 17.33 7.64 -6.26
C GLN A 179 18.82 7.89 -6.47
N ALA A 180 19.71 7.38 -5.60
CA ALA A 180 21.16 7.51 -5.74
C ALA A 180 21.67 6.90 -7.05
N MET A 181 21.11 5.77 -7.43
CA MET A 181 21.42 5.11 -8.70
C MET A 181 20.69 5.72 -9.91
N GLY A 182 19.89 6.77 -9.73
CA GLY A 182 19.27 7.53 -10.81
C GLY A 182 18.00 6.90 -11.40
N PHE A 183 17.36 5.94 -10.75
CA PHE A 183 16.09 5.38 -11.22
C PHE A 183 14.91 6.35 -11.19
N ASN A 184 14.98 7.43 -10.37
CA ASN A 184 13.94 8.45 -10.30
C ASN A 184 14.15 9.64 -11.26
N ARG A 185 15.21 9.66 -12.09
CA ARG A 185 15.50 10.82 -12.95
C ARG A 185 14.40 11.09 -13.97
N ASP A 186 13.84 10.03 -14.54
CA ASP A 186 12.84 10.11 -15.61
C ASP A 186 11.41 9.88 -15.10
N ARG A 187 11.24 9.84 -13.78
CA ARG A 187 9.92 9.72 -13.14
C ARG A 187 9.32 11.08 -12.88
N GLY A 188 8.10 11.30 -13.36
CA GLY A 188 7.31 12.49 -13.00
C GLY A 188 6.92 12.43 -11.50
N TYR A 189 7.07 13.55 -10.81
CA TYR A 189 6.53 13.70 -9.45
C TYR A 189 5.01 13.85 -9.52
N MET A 190 4.26 13.04 -8.76
CA MET A 190 2.81 13.01 -8.77
C MET A 190 2.17 13.62 -7.53
N GLY A 191 2.86 13.61 -6.39
CA GLY A 191 2.31 14.16 -5.16
C GLY A 191 3.07 13.75 -3.90
N PHE A 192 2.66 14.36 -2.77
CA PHE A 192 3.18 14.07 -1.44
C PHE A 192 2.02 14.01 -0.45
N ALA A 193 1.91 12.92 0.27
CA ALA A 193 0.92 12.73 1.31
C ALA A 193 1.59 12.44 2.66
N LEU A 194 1.00 12.97 3.71
CA LEU A 194 1.26 12.59 5.09
C LEU A 194 0.12 11.69 5.57
N CYS A 195 0.45 10.70 6.37
CA CYS A 195 -0.53 9.84 7.00
C CYS A 195 -0.11 9.58 8.45
N GLU A 196 -1.04 9.72 9.36
CA GLU A 196 -0.92 9.29 10.75
C GLU A 196 -2.06 8.35 11.10
N ALA A 197 -1.73 7.28 11.78
CA ALA A 197 -2.67 6.33 12.33
C ALA A 197 -2.56 6.31 13.86
N PHE A 198 -3.71 6.31 14.50
CA PHE A 198 -3.86 6.24 15.94
C PHE A 198 -4.66 4.97 16.25
N TYR A 199 -4.01 3.99 16.85
CA TYR A 199 -4.68 2.79 17.33
C TYR A 199 -5.31 3.11 18.68
N MET A 200 -6.62 3.00 18.75
CA MET A 200 -7.41 3.53 19.87
C MET A 200 -8.34 2.47 20.45
N SER A 201 -8.29 2.31 21.77
CA SER A 201 -9.30 1.58 22.54
C SER A 201 -10.45 2.50 22.94
N GLY A 202 -11.61 1.92 23.24
CA GLY A 202 -12.77 2.65 23.82
C GLY A 202 -13.49 3.58 22.83
N VAL A 203 -13.30 3.42 21.53
CA VAL A 203 -14.04 4.16 20.50
C VAL A 203 -15.47 3.63 20.45
N LYS A 204 -16.46 4.51 20.61
CA LYS A 204 -17.89 4.15 20.51
C LYS A 204 -18.28 3.80 19.08
N GLU A 205 -19.30 2.96 18.93
CA GLU A 205 -19.80 2.49 17.62
C GLU A 205 -18.75 1.82 16.74
N TYR A 206 -17.62 1.40 17.31
CA TYR A 206 -16.61 0.64 16.60
C TYR A 206 -17.11 -0.77 16.28
N SER A 207 -16.78 -1.26 15.08
CA SER A 207 -17.05 -2.63 14.64
C SER A 207 -15.78 -3.23 14.02
N PRO A 208 -15.33 -4.41 14.49
CA PRO A 208 -14.07 -4.99 14.05
C PRO A 208 -14.07 -5.47 12.59
N SER A 209 -15.25 -5.65 11.97
CA SER A 209 -15.37 -6.10 10.57
C SER A 209 -15.65 -4.97 9.58
N GLU A 210 -15.70 -3.72 10.06
CA GLU A 210 -16.06 -2.58 9.24
C GLU A 210 -14.89 -1.63 9.01
N TRP A 211 -14.84 -1.09 7.79
CA TRP A 211 -13.99 0.04 7.47
C TRP A 211 -14.83 1.24 7.10
N ARG A 212 -14.53 2.41 7.68
CA ARG A 212 -15.31 3.63 7.51
C ARG A 212 -14.42 4.78 7.07
N GLY A 213 -14.89 5.54 6.08
CA GLY A 213 -14.28 6.80 5.66
C GLY A 213 -15.29 7.93 5.71
N TRP A 214 -14.90 9.09 6.22
CA TRP A 214 -15.76 10.27 6.31
C TRP A 214 -15.27 11.34 5.34
N TRP A 215 -16.12 11.69 4.41
CA TRP A 215 -15.81 12.58 3.31
C TRP A 215 -16.57 13.90 3.48
N GLY A 216 -15.85 14.97 3.89
CA GLY A 216 -16.42 16.29 4.07
C GLY A 216 -15.53 17.17 4.93
N ARG A 217 -15.55 18.47 4.67
CA ARG A 217 -14.77 19.46 5.43
C ARG A 217 -15.28 19.60 6.87
N VAL A 218 -16.55 19.25 7.11
CA VAL A 218 -17.14 19.19 8.46
C VAL A 218 -16.38 18.26 9.40
N TYR A 219 -15.60 17.33 8.87
CA TYR A 219 -14.75 16.42 9.62
C TYR A 219 -13.33 16.95 9.86
N GLY A 220 -13.01 18.16 9.36
CA GLY A 220 -11.77 18.88 9.67
C GLY A 220 -10.62 18.64 8.72
N SER A 221 -10.83 18.01 7.57
CA SER A 221 -9.77 17.72 6.59
C SER A 221 -10.19 18.04 5.17
N ASN A 222 -9.20 18.34 4.33
CA ASN A 222 -9.33 18.32 2.88
C ASN A 222 -9.15 16.91 2.28
N LEU A 223 -8.88 15.91 3.11
CA LEU A 223 -8.85 14.48 2.80
C LEU A 223 -9.67 13.74 3.85
N ALA A 224 -10.19 12.56 3.51
CA ALA A 224 -11.06 11.83 4.42
C ALA A 224 -10.32 11.31 5.67
N PRO A 225 -10.85 11.52 6.88
CA PRO A 225 -10.56 10.67 8.02
C PRO A 225 -11.09 9.25 7.78
N LEU A 226 -10.30 8.25 8.14
CA LEU A 226 -10.64 6.84 7.96
C LEU A 226 -10.60 6.13 9.31
N MET A 227 -11.47 5.16 9.52
CA MET A 227 -11.46 4.32 10.71
C MET A 227 -11.79 2.87 10.32
N GLY A 228 -11.01 1.95 10.82
CA GLY A 228 -11.18 0.53 10.56
C GLY A 228 -10.85 -0.32 11.78
N THR A 229 -10.61 -1.59 11.55
CA THR A 229 -10.18 -2.53 12.58
C THR A 229 -8.76 -2.22 13.04
N GLY A 230 -8.41 -2.58 14.28
CA GLY A 230 -7.03 -2.62 14.73
C GLY A 230 -6.20 -3.64 13.96
N PRO A 231 -4.85 -3.62 14.09
CA PRO A 231 -4.00 -4.60 13.46
C PRO A 231 -4.26 -6.00 14.03
N ALA A 232 -4.36 -6.96 13.14
CA ALA A 232 -4.47 -8.35 13.56
C ALA A 232 -3.22 -8.77 14.36
N GLY A 233 -3.42 -9.60 15.38
CA GLY A 233 -2.35 -9.99 16.30
C GLY A 233 -2.14 -9.04 17.47
N HIS A 234 -2.76 -7.85 17.44
CA HIS A 234 -2.87 -6.96 18.60
C HIS A 234 -4.23 -7.14 19.29
N PHE A 235 -5.11 -6.14 19.16
CA PHE A 235 -6.42 -6.15 19.81
C PHE A 235 -7.50 -5.84 18.79
N GLU A 236 -8.41 -6.79 18.57
CA GLU A 236 -9.54 -6.62 17.66
C GLU A 236 -10.47 -5.47 18.07
N GLU A 237 -10.50 -5.13 19.35
CA GLU A 237 -11.26 -4.02 19.90
C GLU A 237 -10.64 -2.65 19.67
N TRP A 238 -9.43 -2.57 19.12
CA TRP A 238 -8.79 -1.29 18.78
C TRP A 238 -9.22 -0.81 17.40
N ALA A 239 -9.63 0.46 17.36
CA ALA A 239 -9.87 1.15 16.10
C ALA A 239 -8.56 1.68 15.52
N ASP A 240 -8.33 1.43 14.23
CA ASP A 240 -7.26 2.06 13.47
C ASP A 240 -7.79 3.37 12.86
N VAL A 241 -7.54 4.49 13.54
CA VAL A 241 -8.04 5.82 13.17
C VAL A 241 -6.97 6.55 12.37
N ILE A 242 -7.22 6.73 11.08
CA ILE A 242 -6.23 7.22 10.11
C ILE A 242 -6.58 8.63 9.67
N MET A 243 -5.58 9.51 9.74
CA MET A 243 -5.65 10.86 9.19
C MET A 243 -4.74 10.97 7.99
N LEU A 244 -5.34 11.25 6.85
CA LEU A 244 -4.61 11.67 5.67
C LEU A 244 -4.42 13.19 5.71
N GLY A 245 -3.28 13.66 5.26
CA GLY A 245 -2.97 15.08 5.29
C GLY A 245 -1.84 15.46 4.36
N SER A 246 -1.52 16.74 4.40
CA SER A 246 -0.48 17.37 3.60
C SER A 246 0.33 18.34 4.48
N PRO A 247 1.41 18.95 3.98
CA PRO A 247 2.13 19.99 4.72
C PRO A 247 1.27 21.20 5.12
N LYS A 248 0.15 21.44 4.40
CA LYS A 248 -0.79 22.52 4.70
C LYS A 248 -1.87 22.09 5.69
N ASP A 249 -2.16 20.79 5.75
CA ASP A 249 -3.21 20.19 6.55
C ASP A 249 -2.63 19.00 7.32
N LEU A 250 -1.95 19.28 8.43
CA LEU A 250 -1.19 18.28 9.19
C LEU A 250 -2.12 17.25 9.81
N PRO A 251 -1.86 15.93 9.65
CA PRO A 251 -2.71 14.86 10.18
C PRO A 251 -3.05 14.98 11.65
N GLU A 252 -2.12 15.44 12.48
CA GLU A 252 -2.35 15.61 13.93
C GLU A 252 -3.40 16.69 14.24
N LYS A 253 -3.44 17.78 13.46
CA LYS A 253 -4.48 18.82 13.60
C LYS A 253 -5.84 18.32 13.13
N VAL A 254 -5.85 17.54 12.05
CA VAL A 254 -7.06 16.88 11.57
C VAL A 254 -7.58 15.92 12.61
N PHE A 255 -6.72 15.11 13.23
CA PHE A 255 -7.08 14.19 14.29
C PHE A 255 -7.69 14.93 15.51
N GLU A 256 -7.06 16.01 15.95
CA GLU A 256 -7.57 16.81 17.06
C GLU A 256 -8.96 17.40 16.75
N PHE A 257 -9.16 17.90 15.55
CA PHE A 257 -10.47 18.40 15.14
C PHE A 257 -11.49 17.26 15.06
N PHE A 258 -11.15 16.16 14.38
CA PHE A 258 -12.02 15.01 14.17
C PHE A 258 -12.51 14.41 15.49
N THR A 259 -11.61 14.23 16.45
CA THR A 259 -11.93 13.57 17.72
C THR A 259 -12.52 14.50 18.78
N LYS A 260 -12.36 15.84 18.67
CA LYS A 260 -12.79 16.78 19.71
C LYS A 260 -13.86 17.80 19.26
N LYS A 261 -13.95 18.08 17.95
CA LYS A 261 -14.79 19.19 17.45
C LYS A 261 -15.75 18.78 16.34
N SER A 262 -15.48 17.67 15.64
CA SER A 262 -16.36 17.20 14.57
C SER A 262 -17.70 16.70 15.12
N PRO A 263 -18.71 16.52 14.27
CA PRO A 263 -19.97 15.87 14.66
C PRO A 263 -19.82 14.46 15.24
N LEU A 264 -18.63 13.85 15.10
CA LEU A 264 -18.30 12.51 15.58
C LEU A 264 -17.48 12.51 16.89
N ALA A 265 -17.23 13.67 17.49
CA ALA A 265 -16.43 13.79 18.71
C ALA A 265 -16.94 12.91 19.86
N TYR A 266 -18.26 12.67 19.94
CA TYR A 266 -18.88 11.80 20.94
C TYR A 266 -18.39 10.35 20.89
N MET A 267 -17.90 9.88 19.72
CA MET A 267 -17.34 8.53 19.57
C MET A 267 -16.03 8.36 20.34
N PHE A 268 -15.33 9.47 20.60
CA PHE A 268 -13.98 9.49 21.17
C PHE A 268 -13.92 9.95 22.62
N GLU A 269 -15.05 10.23 23.28
CA GLU A 269 -15.10 10.75 24.67
C GLU A 269 -14.31 9.89 25.67
N ASN A 270 -14.33 8.57 25.52
CA ASN A 270 -13.64 7.62 26.38
C ASN A 270 -12.49 6.90 25.67
N ALA A 271 -12.16 7.31 24.47
CA ALA A 271 -11.13 6.65 23.67
C ALA A 271 -9.73 7.02 24.17
N LYS A 272 -8.83 6.04 24.09
CA LYS A 272 -7.41 6.21 24.44
C LYS A 272 -6.55 5.85 23.25
N ILE A 273 -5.50 6.64 23.01
CA ILE A 273 -4.47 6.31 22.03
C ILE A 273 -3.53 5.29 22.67
N GLU A 274 -3.50 4.10 22.14
CA GLU A 274 -2.61 3.01 22.58
C GLU A 274 -1.29 3.04 21.81
N GLU A 275 -1.37 3.24 20.48
CA GLU A 275 -0.21 3.32 19.60
C GLU A 275 -0.39 4.43 18.56
N LYS A 276 0.72 5.00 18.08
CA LYS A 276 0.73 6.02 17.02
C LYS A 276 1.79 5.68 15.98
N TYR A 277 1.40 5.73 14.71
CA TYR A 277 2.29 5.52 13.58
C TYR A 277 2.14 6.65 12.57
N SER A 278 3.21 6.91 11.82
CA SER A 278 3.19 7.91 10.76
C SER A 278 3.89 7.42 9.51
N CYS A 279 3.52 7.96 8.37
CA CYS A 279 4.29 7.82 7.16
C CYS A 279 4.20 9.07 6.29
N ALA A 280 5.26 9.26 5.50
CA ALA A 280 5.30 10.25 4.41
C ALA A 280 5.50 9.49 3.10
N VAL A 281 4.66 9.76 2.13
CA VAL A 281 4.68 9.10 0.83
C VAL A 281 4.94 10.13 -0.26
N LYS A 282 6.00 9.92 -1.03
CA LYS A 282 6.24 10.62 -2.28
C LYS A 282 5.78 9.74 -3.43
N ALA A 283 4.79 10.20 -4.16
CA ALA A 283 4.30 9.50 -5.34
C ALA A 283 5.04 9.97 -6.59
N PHE A 284 5.52 9.02 -7.38
CA PHE A 284 6.14 9.24 -8.68
C PHE A 284 5.46 8.37 -9.72
N THR A 285 5.55 8.75 -11.00
CA THR A 285 5.11 7.83 -12.07
C THR A 285 5.81 6.48 -11.93
N PRO A 286 5.15 5.35 -12.21
CA PRO A 286 5.76 4.03 -12.05
C PRO A 286 6.94 3.84 -13.00
N LEU A 287 7.92 3.03 -12.62
CA LEU A 287 9.00 2.64 -13.51
C LEU A 287 8.44 1.76 -14.63
N LYS A 288 8.57 2.22 -15.88
CA LYS A 288 8.20 1.43 -17.07
C LYS A 288 9.20 0.28 -17.31
N THR A 289 10.48 0.54 -17.03
CA THR A 289 11.55 -0.46 -17.07
C THR A 289 12.21 -0.48 -15.70
N PRO A 290 11.82 -1.43 -14.81
CA PRO A 290 12.28 -1.43 -13.41
C PRO A 290 13.69 -2.02 -13.26
N TYR A 291 14.46 -2.10 -14.32
CA TYR A 291 15.84 -2.59 -14.26
C TYR A 291 16.81 -1.78 -15.13
N ARG A 292 18.09 -1.87 -14.78
CA ARG A 292 19.21 -1.37 -15.58
C ARG A 292 20.46 -2.16 -15.24
N GLY A 293 21.17 -2.72 -16.25
CA GLY A 293 22.34 -3.57 -16.02
C GLY A 293 22.04 -4.75 -15.10
N ASN A 294 22.76 -4.83 -14.01
CA ASN A 294 22.59 -5.90 -13.01
C ASN A 294 21.63 -5.56 -11.87
N VAL A 295 20.86 -4.48 -11.99
CA VAL A 295 20.01 -3.92 -10.91
C VAL A 295 18.54 -3.99 -11.28
N LEU A 296 17.74 -4.60 -10.40
CA LEU A 296 16.28 -4.67 -10.47
C LEU A 296 15.64 -3.90 -9.29
N VAL A 297 14.65 -3.06 -9.57
CA VAL A 297 13.87 -2.32 -8.56
C VAL A 297 12.48 -2.93 -8.44
N ILE A 298 12.02 -3.24 -7.21
CA ILE A 298 10.77 -3.97 -7.01
C ILE A 298 9.87 -3.33 -5.96
N GLY A 299 8.61 -3.71 -5.97
CA GLY A 299 7.62 -3.27 -4.99
C GLY A 299 7.37 -1.76 -5.04
N ASP A 300 7.09 -1.15 -3.90
CA ASP A 300 6.80 0.29 -3.80
C ASP A 300 7.94 1.18 -4.32
N SER A 301 9.17 0.67 -4.37
CA SER A 301 10.31 1.42 -4.93
C SER A 301 10.14 1.71 -6.43
N ALA A 302 9.37 0.88 -7.14
CA ALA A 302 9.09 1.01 -8.57
C ALA A 302 7.67 1.52 -8.87
N ALA A 303 6.75 1.45 -7.92
CA ALA A 303 5.33 1.80 -8.08
C ALA A 303 5.06 3.30 -8.04
N PHE A 304 3.82 3.70 -8.39
CA PHE A 304 3.42 5.11 -8.30
C PHE A 304 2.83 5.48 -6.91
N ILE A 305 2.17 4.55 -6.24
CA ILE A 305 1.70 4.71 -4.84
C ILE A 305 2.26 3.56 -4.01
N GLU A 306 1.60 2.41 -4.08
CA GLU A 306 1.97 1.20 -3.34
C GLU A 306 1.49 -0.05 -4.10
N VAL A 307 2.15 -1.16 -3.85
CA VAL A 307 1.76 -2.46 -4.43
C VAL A 307 1.00 -3.34 -3.43
N GLN A 308 0.73 -2.83 -2.24
CA GLN A 308 0.13 -3.58 -1.12
C GLN A 308 0.97 -4.81 -0.70
N ALA A 309 0.52 -5.54 0.33
CA ALA A 309 1.26 -6.68 0.85
C ALA A 309 1.39 -7.82 -0.18
N GLN A 310 0.27 -8.21 -0.81
CA GLN A 310 0.25 -9.28 -1.80
C GLN A 310 1.06 -8.95 -3.05
N GLY A 311 0.93 -7.72 -3.56
CA GLY A 311 1.73 -7.29 -4.70
C GLY A 311 3.23 -7.24 -4.37
N ALA A 312 3.60 -6.87 -3.14
CA ALA A 312 4.99 -6.90 -2.69
C ALA A 312 5.54 -8.33 -2.62
N LEU A 313 4.76 -9.29 -2.11
CA LEU A 313 5.12 -10.69 -2.09
C LEU A 313 5.29 -11.24 -3.52
N SER A 314 4.36 -10.92 -4.41
CA SER A 314 4.42 -11.32 -5.83
C SER A 314 5.62 -10.70 -6.54
N CYS A 315 5.95 -9.42 -6.30
CA CYS A 315 7.17 -8.77 -6.79
C CYS A 315 8.43 -9.53 -6.33
N GLY A 316 8.49 -9.92 -5.06
CA GLY A 316 9.62 -10.66 -4.50
C GLY A 316 9.79 -12.05 -5.14
N PHE A 317 8.70 -12.79 -5.31
CA PHE A 317 8.70 -14.09 -5.97
C PHE A 317 9.18 -13.99 -7.41
N ARG A 318 8.58 -13.11 -8.21
CA ARG A 318 8.95 -12.90 -9.61
C ARG A 318 10.37 -12.36 -9.78
N ALA A 319 10.84 -11.52 -8.86
CA ALA A 319 12.22 -11.04 -8.86
C ALA A 319 13.23 -12.18 -8.64
N ALA A 320 12.94 -13.14 -7.76
CA ALA A 320 13.80 -14.30 -7.55
C ALA A 320 13.87 -15.19 -8.79
N GLU A 321 12.76 -15.36 -9.52
CA GLU A 321 12.75 -16.05 -10.81
C GLU A 321 13.59 -15.30 -11.84
N ALA A 322 13.38 -13.99 -11.97
CA ALA A 322 14.11 -13.15 -12.91
C ALA A 322 15.62 -13.17 -12.67
N ILE A 323 16.07 -13.03 -11.41
CA ILE A 323 17.48 -13.11 -11.03
C ILE A 323 18.10 -14.45 -11.41
N THR A 324 17.40 -15.56 -11.14
CA THR A 324 17.88 -16.90 -11.46
C THR A 324 18.10 -17.04 -12.97
N ARG A 325 17.17 -16.57 -13.78
CA ARG A 325 17.26 -16.59 -15.24
C ARG A 325 18.40 -15.71 -15.77
N GLU A 326 18.57 -14.51 -15.22
CA GLU A 326 19.69 -13.61 -15.56
C GLU A 326 21.04 -14.23 -15.26
N LEU A 327 21.19 -14.94 -14.15
CA LEU A 327 22.41 -15.64 -13.79
C LEU A 327 22.71 -16.84 -14.71
N ASN A 328 21.69 -17.40 -15.33
CA ASN A 328 21.80 -18.45 -16.36
C ASN A 328 21.99 -17.88 -17.78
N GLY A 329 22.12 -16.56 -17.95
CA GLY A 329 22.28 -15.90 -19.26
C GLY A 329 21.00 -15.70 -20.06
N GLU A 330 19.84 -15.82 -19.41
CA GLU A 330 18.52 -15.58 -19.99
C GLU A 330 18.03 -14.12 -19.73
N LYS A 331 16.95 -13.72 -20.40
CA LYS A 331 16.38 -12.35 -20.28
C LYS A 331 15.37 -12.22 -19.13
N GLY A 332 15.75 -12.60 -17.91
CA GLY A 332 14.86 -12.62 -16.76
C GLY A 332 14.29 -11.26 -16.38
N PHE A 333 15.07 -10.18 -16.48
CA PHE A 333 14.60 -8.82 -16.17
C PHE A 333 13.58 -8.28 -17.19
N ALA A 334 13.71 -8.66 -18.46
CA ALA A 334 12.72 -8.31 -19.47
C ALA A 334 11.38 -9.00 -19.18
N GLU A 335 11.40 -10.28 -18.81
CA GLU A 335 10.18 -11.02 -18.43
C GLU A 335 9.54 -10.47 -17.15
N TYR A 336 10.35 -10.09 -16.15
CA TYR A 336 9.84 -9.37 -14.96
C TYR A 336 9.15 -8.07 -15.38
N THR A 337 9.74 -7.32 -16.32
CA THR A 337 9.15 -6.06 -16.79
C THR A 337 7.81 -6.28 -17.48
N ASP A 338 7.70 -7.30 -18.33
CA ASP A 338 6.44 -7.64 -18.99
C ASP A 338 5.36 -8.04 -17.98
N TRP A 339 5.73 -8.85 -16.99
CA TRP A 339 4.83 -9.19 -15.88
C TRP A 339 4.44 -7.95 -15.08
N TRP A 340 5.41 -7.10 -14.71
CA TRP A 340 5.20 -5.86 -13.95
C TRP A 340 4.18 -4.93 -14.63
N LEU A 341 4.34 -4.69 -15.92
CA LEU A 341 3.46 -3.81 -16.68
C LEU A 341 2.03 -4.37 -16.87
N LYS A 342 1.89 -5.70 -16.88
CA LYS A 342 0.59 -6.37 -17.01
C LYS A 342 -0.16 -6.52 -15.69
N SER A 343 0.58 -6.64 -14.59
CA SER A 343 0.03 -7.00 -13.28
C SER A 343 -0.51 -5.83 -12.49
N PHE A 344 -0.10 -4.59 -12.81
CA PHE A 344 -0.47 -3.41 -12.05
C PHE A 344 -1.18 -2.40 -12.95
N GLU A 345 -2.20 -1.73 -12.37
CA GLU A 345 -3.00 -0.74 -13.11
C GLU A 345 -2.28 0.62 -13.22
N PHE A 346 -1.05 0.61 -13.73
CA PHE A 346 -0.22 1.81 -13.92
C PHE A 346 -0.51 2.58 -15.22
N HIS A 347 -1.61 2.27 -15.88
CA HIS A 347 -2.09 3.00 -17.06
C HIS A 347 -2.94 4.22 -16.65
N ALA A 348 -3.22 5.08 -17.64
CA ALA A 348 -3.92 6.35 -17.40
C ALA A 348 -5.30 6.16 -16.72
N GLU A 349 -6.04 5.10 -17.06
CA GLU A 349 -7.33 4.82 -16.44
C GLU A 349 -7.18 4.45 -14.95
N GLY A 350 -6.22 3.58 -14.59
CA GLY A 350 -5.94 3.23 -13.19
C GLY A 350 -5.57 4.45 -12.37
N VAL A 351 -4.67 5.31 -12.87
CA VAL A 351 -4.30 6.57 -12.21
C VAL A 351 -5.52 7.48 -12.05
N MET A 352 -6.35 7.60 -13.09
CA MET A 352 -7.60 8.37 -13.01
C MET A 352 -8.56 7.84 -11.94
N ARG A 353 -8.70 6.50 -11.80
CA ARG A 353 -9.56 5.90 -10.76
C ARG A 353 -9.10 6.27 -9.36
N VAL A 354 -7.79 6.19 -9.11
CA VAL A 354 -7.21 6.60 -7.82
C VAL A 354 -7.46 8.09 -7.57
N THR A 355 -7.22 8.94 -8.58
CA THR A 355 -7.50 10.39 -8.49
C THR A 355 -8.98 10.66 -8.16
N GLN A 356 -9.90 9.99 -8.82
CA GLN A 356 -11.35 10.10 -8.53
C GLN A 356 -11.71 9.69 -7.10
N GLY A 357 -10.97 8.74 -6.51
CA GLY A 357 -11.16 8.32 -5.13
C GLY A 357 -10.74 9.41 -4.14
N TYR A 358 -9.65 10.10 -4.37
CA TYR A 358 -9.11 11.13 -3.46
C TYR A 358 -9.64 12.55 -3.75
N ALA A 359 -10.16 12.82 -4.94
CA ALA A 359 -10.58 14.16 -5.34
C ALA A 359 -11.93 14.64 -4.74
N LEU A 360 -12.60 13.85 -3.92
CA LEU A 360 -13.93 14.18 -3.40
C LEU A 360 -13.92 15.50 -2.61
N ILE A 361 -13.19 15.57 -1.50
CA ILE A 361 -13.17 16.75 -0.63
C ILE A 361 -12.47 17.94 -1.28
N PRO A 362 -11.32 17.79 -1.95
CA PRO A 362 -10.67 18.93 -2.64
C PRO A 362 -11.53 19.57 -3.73
N THR A 363 -12.45 18.81 -4.33
CA THR A 363 -13.24 19.26 -5.49
C THR A 363 -14.63 19.76 -5.14
N TYR A 364 -15.30 19.09 -4.19
CA TYR A 364 -16.73 19.31 -3.89
C TYR A 364 -16.92 19.97 -2.53
N GLU A 365 -17.94 20.81 -2.43
CA GLU A 365 -18.42 21.34 -1.14
C GLU A 365 -19.20 20.25 -0.40
N ASP A 366 -19.42 20.42 0.90
CA ASP A 366 -20.08 19.42 1.75
C ASP A 366 -21.48 19.04 1.24
N ASP A 367 -22.29 20.02 0.79
CA ASP A 367 -23.62 19.75 0.20
C ASP A 367 -23.55 19.03 -1.16
N GLU A 368 -22.49 19.26 -1.91
CA GLU A 368 -22.23 18.56 -3.16
C GLU A 368 -21.81 17.10 -2.93
N VAL A 369 -21.00 16.82 -1.90
CA VAL A 369 -20.68 15.45 -1.47
C VAL A 369 -21.92 14.73 -0.98
N ASP A 370 -22.79 15.39 -0.20
CA ASP A 370 -24.08 14.85 0.24
C ASP A 370 -24.97 14.50 -0.94
N TYR A 371 -25.03 15.36 -1.97
CA TYR A 371 -25.79 15.09 -3.18
C TYR A 371 -25.24 13.88 -3.92
N LEU A 372 -23.93 13.81 -4.15
CA LEU A 372 -23.29 12.68 -4.86
C LEU A 372 -23.56 11.36 -4.13
N PHE A 373 -23.44 11.33 -2.79
CA PHE A 373 -23.68 10.13 -1.99
C PHE A 373 -25.15 9.73 -1.97
N SER A 374 -26.08 10.70 -2.06
CA SER A 374 -27.51 10.43 -2.17
C SER A 374 -27.87 9.60 -3.42
N LEU A 375 -27.06 9.71 -4.48
CA LEU A 375 -27.25 8.92 -5.71
C LEU A 375 -26.87 7.44 -5.55
N CYS A 376 -26.15 7.10 -4.46
CA CYS A 376 -25.81 5.73 -4.11
C CYS A 376 -26.71 5.16 -3.00
N GLU A 377 -27.62 5.95 -2.43
CA GLU A 377 -28.44 5.57 -1.28
C GLU A 377 -29.33 4.35 -1.59
N GLY A 378 -29.37 3.39 -0.66
CA GLY A 378 -30.13 2.15 -0.82
C GLY A 378 -29.47 1.10 -1.74
N ILE A 379 -28.26 1.37 -2.24
CA ILE A 379 -27.52 0.46 -3.12
C ILE A 379 -26.31 -0.07 -2.36
N THR A 380 -26.21 -1.41 -2.23
CA THR A 380 -24.98 -2.05 -1.79
C THR A 380 -24.10 -2.35 -2.99
N LEU A 381 -22.93 -1.74 -3.03
CA LEU A 381 -21.93 -1.95 -4.07
C LEU A 381 -21.15 -3.25 -3.81
N PRO A 382 -20.55 -3.87 -4.86
CA PRO A 382 -19.75 -5.07 -4.67
C PRO A 382 -18.65 -4.88 -3.62
N GLY A 383 -18.46 -5.89 -2.76
CA GLY A 383 -17.41 -5.89 -1.75
C GLY A 383 -16.04 -5.80 -2.40
N THR A 384 -15.28 -4.76 -2.07
CA THR A 384 -13.94 -4.53 -2.61
C THR A 384 -13.10 -3.66 -1.69
N TRP A 385 -11.80 -3.98 -1.62
CA TRP A 385 -10.81 -3.10 -1.00
C TRP A 385 -9.97 -2.36 -2.04
N SER A 386 -10.03 -2.75 -3.30
CA SER A 386 -9.24 -2.18 -4.38
C SER A 386 -9.42 -0.66 -4.48
N GLN A 387 -8.29 0.06 -4.49
CA GLN A 387 -8.26 1.51 -4.72
C GLN A 387 -8.70 1.91 -6.14
N TYR A 388 -8.84 0.94 -7.05
CA TYR A 388 -9.34 1.13 -8.40
C TYR A 388 -10.84 0.79 -8.50
N ASN A 389 -11.26 -0.33 -7.95
CA ASN A 389 -12.65 -0.81 -8.02
C ASN A 389 -13.59 0.01 -7.13
N SER A 390 -13.13 0.45 -5.95
CA SER A 390 -13.99 1.25 -5.06
C SER A 390 -14.47 2.54 -5.71
N PRO A 391 -13.61 3.42 -6.23
CA PRO A 391 -14.07 4.59 -6.95
C PRO A 391 -14.80 4.24 -8.24
N LYS A 392 -14.40 3.18 -8.95
CA LYS A 392 -15.11 2.73 -10.14
C LYS A 392 -16.58 2.42 -9.84
N TYR A 393 -16.87 1.55 -8.88
CA TYR A 393 -18.25 1.16 -8.56
C TYR A 393 -19.07 2.34 -8.04
N MET A 394 -18.48 3.19 -7.21
CA MET A 394 -19.13 4.39 -6.72
C MET A 394 -19.49 5.35 -7.87
N TRP A 395 -18.52 5.68 -8.72
CA TRP A 395 -18.74 6.62 -9.82
C TRP A 395 -19.62 6.05 -10.93
N ASP A 396 -19.54 4.76 -11.23
CA ASP A 396 -20.45 4.09 -12.17
C ASP A 396 -21.91 4.16 -11.66
N THR A 397 -22.11 4.11 -10.35
CA THR A 397 -23.44 4.26 -9.73
C THR A 397 -23.91 5.71 -9.76
N ILE A 398 -23.08 6.67 -9.37
CA ILE A 398 -23.39 8.10 -9.44
C ILE A 398 -23.75 8.52 -10.86
N LEU A 399 -23.02 8.02 -11.85
CA LEU A 399 -23.18 8.39 -13.26
C LEU A 399 -24.18 7.53 -14.03
N ARG A 400 -25.06 6.78 -13.36
CA ARG A 400 -26.14 6.02 -14.05
C ARG A 400 -27.10 6.93 -14.82
N ASP A 401 -27.36 8.13 -14.28
CA ASP A 401 -28.19 9.16 -14.92
C ASP A 401 -27.48 10.52 -14.90
N PRO A 402 -26.55 10.76 -15.81
CA PRO A 402 -25.79 12.00 -15.86
C PRO A 402 -26.66 13.22 -16.24
N GLU A 403 -27.77 13.01 -16.97
CA GLU A 403 -28.70 14.08 -17.33
C GLU A 403 -29.51 14.57 -16.10
N LYS A 404 -29.79 13.67 -15.15
CA LYS A 404 -30.34 14.06 -13.84
C LYS A 404 -29.38 15.01 -13.11
N ILE A 405 -28.11 14.65 -13.00
CA ILE A 405 -27.10 15.48 -12.32
C ILE A 405 -26.99 16.85 -13.01
N LYS A 406 -26.92 16.85 -14.33
CA LYS A 406 -26.84 18.09 -15.12
C LYS A 406 -28.05 19.00 -14.92
N ARG A 407 -29.23 18.44 -14.79
CA ARG A 407 -30.47 19.19 -14.56
C ARG A 407 -30.58 19.69 -13.13
N GLU A 408 -30.25 18.87 -12.13
CA GLU A 408 -30.44 19.19 -10.71
C GLU A 408 -29.27 20.00 -10.13
N ARG A 409 -28.04 19.69 -10.57
CA ARG A 409 -26.79 20.26 -10.07
C ARG A 409 -25.80 20.50 -11.23
N PRO A 410 -26.06 21.47 -12.14
CA PRO A 410 -25.19 21.70 -13.31
C PRO A 410 -23.74 22.01 -12.94
N ALA A 411 -23.50 22.76 -11.86
CA ALA A 411 -22.15 23.05 -11.36
C ALA A 411 -21.40 21.77 -10.94
N VAL A 412 -22.06 20.84 -10.26
CA VAL A 412 -21.47 19.54 -9.87
C VAL A 412 -21.13 18.72 -11.11
N PHE A 413 -22.00 18.73 -12.12
CA PHE A 413 -21.76 18.03 -13.39
C PHE A 413 -20.48 18.53 -14.09
N GLU A 414 -20.25 19.84 -14.10
CA GLU A 414 -19.01 20.43 -14.68
C GLU A 414 -17.78 20.06 -13.83
N LYS A 415 -17.88 20.03 -12.50
CA LYS A 415 -16.82 19.55 -11.62
C LYS A 415 -16.45 18.09 -11.88
N ILE A 416 -17.44 17.20 -12.09
CA ILE A 416 -17.21 15.78 -12.43
C ILE A 416 -16.37 15.64 -13.71
N LYS A 417 -16.64 16.45 -14.73
CA LYS A 417 -15.85 16.45 -15.97
C LYS A 417 -14.41 16.87 -15.70
N LYS A 418 -14.21 17.91 -14.87
CA LYS A 418 -12.89 18.43 -14.52
C LYS A 418 -12.05 17.38 -13.78
N VAL A 419 -12.61 16.65 -12.82
CA VAL A 419 -11.90 15.61 -12.06
C VAL A 419 -11.32 14.53 -12.98
N ARG A 420 -11.96 14.21 -14.11
CA ARG A 420 -11.44 13.25 -15.08
C ARG A 420 -10.11 13.68 -15.73
N SER A 421 -9.78 14.96 -15.69
CA SER A 421 -8.54 15.52 -16.24
C SER A 421 -7.54 15.97 -15.19
N MET A 422 -7.86 15.83 -13.90
CA MET A 422 -6.96 16.18 -12.80
C MET A 422 -5.82 15.17 -12.68
N SER A 423 -4.65 15.68 -12.32
CA SER A 423 -3.53 14.84 -11.86
C SER A 423 -3.74 14.39 -10.42
N LEU A 424 -3.08 13.31 -10.00
CA LEU A 424 -3.13 12.84 -8.62
C LEU A 424 -2.63 13.93 -7.65
N GLY A 425 -1.61 14.70 -8.02
CA GLY A 425 -1.08 15.79 -7.19
C GLY A 425 -2.04 16.96 -6.97
N GLU A 426 -3.02 17.17 -7.85
CA GLU A 426 -4.08 18.17 -7.68
C GLU A 426 -5.23 17.66 -6.78
N SER A 427 -5.29 16.34 -6.50
CA SER A 427 -6.31 15.72 -5.66
C SER A 427 -5.84 15.45 -4.22
N ILE A 428 -4.58 15.67 -3.93
CA ILE A 428 -3.92 15.54 -2.63
C ILE A 428 -3.25 16.88 -2.28
#